data_eec9b320c2d7ed9cb1a800d0fea57747
#
_entry.id   eec9b320c2d7ed9cb1a800d0fea57747
#
_cell.length_a   1.000
_cell.length_b   1.000
_cell.length_c   1.000
_cell.angle_alpha   90.00
_cell.angle_beta   90.00
_cell.angle_gamma   90.00
#
_symmetry.space_group_name_H-M   'P 1'
#
loop_
_entity.id
_entity.type
_entity.pdbx_description
1 polymer ?
#
loop_
_entity_poly.entity_id
_entity_poly.type
_entity_poly.pdbx_seq_one_letter_code
_entity_poly.pdbx_strand_id
1 'polypeptide(L)'
;IFCFVDQMPPGMRQTLYFKDDDARLSFLQGNYITLTNLTEREAQRIIDLRISPINVSVHTTDPQLHCTMLGNKNALRSLDYIRAFCKAGIVMNGQIVVCPGWNDGDQLRRTLRDLTEMQFSSCSLVPVGITKYRQGLAKLRPVDAATAAEIIDIADEYGRENLRRFGTRRFFCADELYLRAGRPLPQAEYYEGYRQLENGVGLMRSLEDDFLAGLATVDVPAHFSPFTIATGTAAAPFLRGLVQRAMGDYPGLRGQVIAVENDFFGHTIDVAGLLTGQDISAQLKKRPLGDRVLIPLHMLRHGETVFLDDYTVERLSQELGRPVQVVGLDGFDLADALFAPAESRQDNGRS
;
A
#
# COMPACT_ATOMS: atom_id res chain seq x y z
N ILE A 1 -14.71 11.26 -4.90
CA ILE A 1 -14.67 11.94 -3.60
C ILE A 1 -13.43 11.60 -2.78
N PHE A 2 -12.79 10.48 -3.03
CA PHE A 2 -11.66 9.91 -2.27
C PHE A 2 -10.34 9.87 -3.04
N CYS A 3 -10.31 10.30 -4.30
CA CYS A 3 -9.12 10.28 -5.14
C CYS A 3 -7.96 11.00 -4.46
N PHE A 4 -6.81 10.32 -4.33
CA PHE A 4 -5.63 10.89 -3.68
C PHE A 4 -5.03 12.04 -4.51
N VAL A 5 -5.08 11.93 -5.85
CA VAL A 5 -4.58 12.97 -6.77
C VAL A 5 -5.31 14.31 -6.56
N ASP A 6 -6.64 14.28 -6.27
CA ASP A 6 -7.41 15.51 -5.99
C ASP A 6 -7.00 16.21 -4.68
N GLN A 7 -6.25 15.52 -3.83
CA GLN A 7 -5.76 15.99 -2.54
C GLN A 7 -4.26 16.31 -2.55
N MET A 8 -3.63 16.34 -3.74
CA MET A 8 -2.22 16.71 -3.87
C MET A 8 -2.07 18.23 -3.74
N PRO A 9 -1.04 18.73 -3.02
CA PRO A 9 -0.76 20.16 -2.95
C PRO A 9 -0.34 20.69 -4.32
N PRO A 10 -0.60 21.97 -4.63
CA PRO A 10 -0.13 22.58 -5.86
C PRO A 10 1.41 22.70 -5.90
N GLY A 11 1.98 22.70 -7.09
CA GLY A 11 3.42 22.96 -7.29
C GLY A 11 4.33 21.74 -7.20
N MET A 12 3.79 20.54 -7.12
CA MET A 12 4.56 19.31 -7.28
C MET A 12 4.82 19.00 -8.77
N ARG A 13 5.69 18.03 -9.06
CA ARG A 13 5.95 17.62 -10.45
C ARG A 13 4.67 17.14 -11.15
N GLN A 14 4.51 17.47 -12.42
CA GLN A 14 3.28 17.24 -13.17
C GLN A 14 2.85 15.77 -13.22
N THR A 15 3.78 14.84 -13.21
CA THR A 15 3.50 13.40 -13.24
C THR A 15 2.66 12.92 -12.06
N LEU A 16 2.67 13.63 -10.91
CA LEU A 16 1.89 13.29 -9.73
C LEU A 16 0.41 13.72 -9.82
N TYR A 17 0.05 14.59 -10.77
CA TYR A 17 -1.33 15.02 -11.00
C TYR A 17 -2.02 14.25 -12.13
N PHE A 18 -1.30 13.32 -12.75
CA PHE A 18 -1.87 12.55 -13.83
C PHE A 18 -2.82 11.50 -13.27
N LYS A 19 -4.08 11.55 -13.73
CA LYS A 19 -5.05 10.50 -13.49
C LYS A 19 -5.01 9.57 -14.69
N ASP A 20 -4.40 8.40 -14.52
CA ASP A 20 -4.35 7.41 -15.58
C ASP A 20 -5.72 6.74 -15.72
N ASP A 21 -6.44 7.17 -16.74
CA ASP A 21 -7.72 6.60 -17.14
C ASP A 21 -7.60 5.80 -18.46
N ASP A 22 -6.39 5.62 -19.03
CA ASP A 22 -6.21 4.79 -20.22
C ASP A 22 -6.25 3.31 -19.84
N ALA A 23 -7.43 2.72 -20.03
CA ALA A 23 -7.66 1.30 -19.73
C ALA A 23 -6.66 0.36 -20.43
N ARG A 24 -6.14 0.74 -21.61
CA ARG A 24 -5.20 -0.10 -22.40
C ARG A 24 -3.83 -0.18 -21.76
N LEU A 25 -3.29 0.96 -21.30
CA LEU A 25 -2.01 1.00 -20.58
C LEU A 25 -2.15 0.36 -19.21
N SER A 26 -3.25 0.62 -18.51
CA SER A 26 -3.53 0.03 -17.19
C SER A 26 -3.64 -1.48 -17.22
N PHE A 27 -4.22 -2.07 -18.29
CA PHE A 27 -4.23 -3.53 -18.47
C PHE A 27 -2.83 -4.13 -18.63
N LEU A 28 -1.94 -3.42 -19.33
CA LEU A 28 -0.56 -3.89 -19.52
C LEU A 28 0.28 -3.77 -18.24
N GLN A 29 -0.04 -2.79 -17.40
CA GLN A 29 0.71 -2.51 -16.16
C GLN A 29 0.07 -3.15 -14.92
N GLY A 30 -1.11 -3.78 -15.06
CA GLY A 30 -1.83 -4.37 -13.92
C GLY A 30 -2.49 -3.34 -12.99
N ASN A 31 -2.65 -2.08 -13.43
CA ASN A 31 -3.26 -1.04 -12.62
C ASN A 31 -4.77 -1.26 -12.41
N TYR A 32 -5.29 -0.72 -11.29
CA TYR A 32 -6.72 -0.72 -10.99
C TYR A 32 -7.44 0.38 -11.77
N ILE A 33 -8.47 0.02 -12.51
CA ILE A 33 -9.25 0.93 -13.35
C ILE A 33 -10.71 1.03 -12.88
N THR A 34 -11.33 2.19 -13.12
CA THR A 34 -12.74 2.43 -12.77
C THR A 34 -13.73 1.97 -13.85
N LEU A 35 -13.25 1.63 -15.05
CA LEU A 35 -14.05 1.30 -16.25
C LEU A 35 -14.96 2.45 -16.72
N THR A 36 -14.88 3.65 -16.15
CA THR A 36 -15.79 4.77 -16.46
C THR A 36 -15.54 5.39 -17.83
N ASN A 37 -14.34 5.23 -18.38
CA ASN A 37 -13.93 5.74 -19.69
C ASN A 37 -14.02 4.69 -20.80
N LEU A 38 -14.44 3.47 -20.46
CA LEU A 38 -14.51 2.38 -21.42
C LEU A 38 -15.72 2.59 -22.35
N THR A 39 -15.53 2.40 -23.64
CA THR A 39 -16.61 2.34 -24.63
C THR A 39 -17.18 0.93 -24.72
N GLU A 40 -18.41 0.78 -25.23
CA GLU A 40 -19.01 -0.55 -25.47
C GLU A 40 -18.16 -1.41 -26.41
N ARG A 41 -17.56 -0.78 -27.43
CA ARG A 41 -16.67 -1.47 -28.38
C ARG A 41 -15.41 -2.02 -27.69
N GLU A 42 -14.83 -1.24 -26.78
CA GLU A 42 -13.66 -1.68 -26.02
C GLU A 42 -14.02 -2.76 -25.01
N ALA A 43 -15.16 -2.63 -24.32
CA ALA A 43 -15.66 -3.66 -23.44
C ALA A 43 -15.91 -4.98 -24.17
N GLN A 44 -16.55 -4.92 -25.37
CA GLN A 44 -16.74 -6.11 -26.20
C GLN A 44 -15.41 -6.73 -26.64
N ARG A 45 -14.43 -5.88 -27.02
CA ARG A 45 -13.09 -6.37 -27.41
C ARG A 45 -12.36 -7.07 -26.27
N ILE A 46 -12.51 -6.60 -25.02
CA ILE A 46 -11.97 -7.27 -23.82
C ILE A 46 -12.55 -8.69 -23.71
N ILE A 47 -13.87 -8.83 -23.91
CA ILE A 47 -14.58 -10.11 -23.88
C ILE A 47 -14.10 -11.02 -25.02
N ASP A 48 -14.06 -10.51 -26.24
CA ASP A 48 -13.70 -11.29 -27.45
C ASP A 48 -12.26 -11.81 -27.36
N LEU A 49 -11.33 -10.98 -26.86
CA LEU A 49 -9.93 -11.32 -26.69
C LEU A 49 -9.63 -12.04 -25.37
N ARG A 50 -10.64 -12.22 -24.50
CA ARG A 50 -10.50 -12.82 -23.16
C ARG A 50 -9.36 -12.21 -22.34
N ILE A 51 -9.25 -10.86 -22.35
CA ILE A 51 -8.23 -10.16 -21.56
C ILE A 51 -8.51 -10.39 -20.08
N SER A 52 -7.58 -11.08 -19.40
CA SER A 52 -7.75 -11.57 -18.02
C SER A 52 -6.37 -11.80 -17.39
N PRO A 53 -6.14 -11.46 -16.10
CA PRO A 53 -7.09 -10.82 -15.19
C PRO A 53 -7.24 -9.31 -15.44
N ILE A 54 -8.34 -8.74 -14.95
CA ILE A 54 -8.58 -7.29 -14.93
C ILE A 54 -8.66 -6.83 -13.48
N ASN A 55 -7.94 -5.76 -13.16
CA ASN A 55 -7.99 -5.12 -11.84
C ASN A 55 -8.99 -3.96 -11.85
N VAL A 56 -10.03 -4.01 -11.02
CA VAL A 56 -11.17 -3.08 -11.05
C VAL A 56 -11.32 -2.35 -9.73
N SER A 57 -11.32 -1.02 -9.78
CA SER A 57 -11.70 -0.15 -8.67
C SER A 57 -13.22 -0.13 -8.52
N VAL A 58 -13.75 -0.97 -7.62
CA VAL A 58 -15.21 -1.18 -7.47
C VAL A 58 -15.85 -0.18 -6.50
N HIS A 59 -15.28 -0.05 -5.33
CA HIS A 59 -15.70 0.76 -4.17
C HIS A 59 -17.10 0.45 -3.63
N THR A 60 -18.12 0.31 -4.48
CA THR A 60 -19.49 -0.11 -4.11
C THR A 60 -20.24 -0.65 -5.33
N THR A 61 -21.20 -1.55 -5.11
CA THR A 61 -22.14 -2.05 -6.13
C THR A 61 -23.49 -1.32 -6.13
N ASP A 62 -23.71 -0.41 -5.17
CA ASP A 62 -24.87 0.49 -5.20
C ASP A 62 -24.71 1.51 -6.34
N PRO A 63 -25.61 1.53 -7.34
CA PRO A 63 -25.42 2.35 -8.54
C PRO A 63 -25.36 3.85 -8.25
N GLN A 64 -26.18 4.32 -7.30
CA GLN A 64 -26.26 5.73 -6.96
C GLN A 64 -25.04 6.19 -6.18
N LEU A 65 -24.65 5.38 -5.20
CA LEU A 65 -23.44 5.62 -4.40
C LEU A 65 -22.19 5.52 -5.27
N HIS A 66 -22.12 4.56 -6.20
CA HIS A 66 -21.00 4.39 -7.12
C HIS A 66 -20.76 5.66 -7.96
N CYS A 67 -21.82 6.21 -8.56
CA CYS A 67 -21.72 7.49 -9.28
C CYS A 67 -21.24 8.64 -8.37
N THR A 68 -21.75 8.70 -7.15
CA THR A 68 -21.42 9.75 -6.20
C THR A 68 -19.94 9.64 -5.77
N MET A 69 -19.48 8.44 -5.44
CA MET A 69 -18.10 8.20 -5.02
C MET A 69 -17.09 8.47 -6.12
N LEU A 70 -17.37 8.09 -7.36
CA LEU A 70 -16.50 8.35 -8.51
C LEU A 70 -16.65 9.77 -9.07
N GLY A 71 -17.69 10.52 -8.67
CA GLY A 71 -17.96 11.86 -9.20
C GLY A 71 -18.28 11.85 -10.70
N ASN A 72 -18.77 10.73 -11.23
CA ASN A 72 -18.98 10.51 -12.66
C ASN A 72 -20.33 9.83 -12.92
N LYS A 73 -21.21 10.49 -13.68
CA LYS A 73 -22.53 9.94 -14.03
C LYS A 73 -22.42 8.70 -14.93
N ASN A 74 -21.34 8.58 -15.71
CA ASN A 74 -21.09 7.42 -16.56
C ASN A 74 -20.65 6.17 -15.76
N ALA A 75 -20.39 6.31 -14.46
CA ALA A 75 -20.00 5.20 -13.60
C ALA A 75 -21.08 4.09 -13.49
N LEU A 76 -22.35 4.37 -13.86
CA LEU A 76 -23.36 3.32 -13.98
C LEU A 76 -22.96 2.25 -14.99
N ARG A 77 -22.41 2.65 -16.13
CA ARG A 77 -21.97 1.72 -17.18
C ARG A 77 -20.85 0.79 -16.71
N SER A 78 -19.98 1.25 -15.82
CA SER A 78 -18.90 0.40 -15.30
C SER A 78 -19.42 -0.82 -14.54
N LEU A 79 -20.54 -0.67 -13.80
CA LEU A 79 -21.18 -1.81 -13.14
C LEU A 79 -21.79 -2.80 -14.15
N ASP A 80 -22.31 -2.31 -15.28
CA ASP A 80 -22.81 -3.17 -16.35
C ASP A 80 -21.66 -3.91 -17.07
N TYR A 81 -20.52 -3.25 -17.28
CA TYR A 81 -19.31 -3.89 -17.81
C TYR A 81 -18.78 -4.97 -16.86
N ILE A 82 -18.73 -4.71 -15.56
CA ILE A 82 -18.34 -5.71 -14.55
C ILE A 82 -19.23 -6.96 -14.67
N ARG A 83 -20.57 -6.77 -14.75
CA ARG A 83 -21.50 -7.90 -14.92
C ARG A 83 -21.30 -8.64 -16.24
N ALA A 84 -21.03 -7.92 -17.34
CA ALA A 84 -20.76 -8.50 -18.64
C ALA A 84 -19.45 -9.32 -18.63
N PHE A 85 -18.40 -8.79 -18.02
CA PHE A 85 -17.12 -9.48 -17.87
C PHE A 85 -17.26 -10.76 -17.02
N CYS A 86 -18.00 -10.68 -15.91
CA CYS A 86 -18.32 -11.85 -15.10
C CYS A 86 -19.03 -12.94 -15.94
N LYS A 87 -20.09 -12.59 -16.69
CA LYS A 87 -20.80 -13.52 -17.57
C LYS A 87 -19.92 -14.13 -18.65
N ALA A 88 -18.93 -13.37 -19.14
CA ALA A 88 -17.97 -13.83 -20.14
C ALA A 88 -16.83 -14.69 -19.53
N GLY A 89 -16.79 -14.88 -18.23
CA GLY A 89 -15.74 -15.64 -17.53
C GLY A 89 -14.38 -14.92 -17.44
N ILE A 90 -14.38 -13.59 -17.53
CA ILE A 90 -13.16 -12.78 -17.32
C ILE A 90 -12.84 -12.79 -15.82
N VAL A 91 -11.60 -13.13 -15.49
CA VAL A 91 -11.10 -13.07 -14.11
C VAL A 91 -10.93 -11.61 -13.69
N MET A 92 -11.54 -11.22 -12.57
CA MET A 92 -11.44 -9.87 -12.05
C MET A 92 -10.90 -9.86 -10.62
N ASN A 93 -9.98 -8.94 -10.35
CA ASN A 93 -9.58 -8.55 -9.00
C ASN A 93 -10.21 -7.21 -8.65
N GLY A 94 -10.69 -7.07 -7.43
CA GLY A 94 -11.37 -5.87 -6.97
C GLY A 94 -10.52 -5.07 -5.99
N GLN A 95 -10.78 -3.76 -5.94
CA GLN A 95 -10.32 -2.88 -4.88
C GLN A 95 -11.49 -2.05 -4.37
N ILE A 96 -11.62 -1.97 -3.05
CA ILE A 96 -12.60 -1.14 -2.35
C ILE A 96 -11.84 -0.18 -1.45
N VAL A 97 -11.83 1.11 -1.79
CA VAL A 97 -11.42 2.16 -0.86
C VAL A 97 -12.59 2.42 0.07
N VAL A 98 -12.44 2.08 1.34
CA VAL A 98 -13.51 2.22 2.34
C VAL A 98 -13.48 3.64 2.90
N CYS A 99 -14.60 4.34 2.70
CA CYS A 99 -14.85 5.71 3.16
C CYS A 99 -15.91 5.66 4.25
N PRO A 100 -15.57 5.83 5.53
CA PRO A 100 -16.51 5.74 6.64
C PRO A 100 -17.72 6.68 6.47
N GLY A 101 -18.93 6.15 6.69
CA GLY A 101 -20.20 6.85 6.48
C GLY A 101 -20.67 6.91 5.02
N TRP A 102 -19.95 6.27 4.08
CA TRP A 102 -20.34 6.20 2.66
C TRP A 102 -20.55 4.74 2.23
N ASN A 103 -19.50 3.95 2.17
CA ASN A 103 -19.53 2.57 1.68
C ASN A 103 -19.08 1.52 2.71
N ASP A 104 -19.09 1.87 4.00
CA ASP A 104 -18.88 0.98 5.14
C ASP A 104 -20.19 0.29 5.59
N GLY A 105 -20.16 -0.48 6.67
CA GLY A 105 -21.32 -1.11 7.27
C GLY A 105 -22.16 -1.93 6.27
N ASP A 106 -23.47 -1.63 6.22
CA ASP A 106 -24.42 -2.34 5.34
C ASP A 106 -24.12 -2.19 3.85
N GLN A 107 -23.56 -1.04 3.43
CA GLN A 107 -23.14 -0.84 2.04
C GLN A 107 -21.96 -1.75 1.69
N LEU A 108 -21.01 -1.93 2.61
CA LEU A 108 -19.91 -2.87 2.43
C LEU A 108 -20.44 -4.31 2.35
N ARG A 109 -21.31 -4.72 3.27
CA ARG A 109 -21.97 -6.06 3.25
C ARG A 109 -22.68 -6.31 1.91
N ARG A 110 -23.44 -5.34 1.41
CA ARG A 110 -24.07 -5.43 0.10
C ARG A 110 -23.03 -5.65 -1.00
N THR A 111 -21.98 -4.84 -1.02
CA THR A 111 -20.93 -4.91 -2.04
C THR A 111 -20.23 -6.27 -2.03
N LEU A 112 -19.82 -6.78 -0.85
CA LEU A 112 -19.13 -8.07 -0.74
C LEU A 112 -20.03 -9.24 -1.17
N ARG A 113 -21.34 -9.19 -0.85
CA ARG A 113 -22.32 -10.17 -1.33
C ARG A 113 -22.40 -10.17 -2.86
N ASP A 114 -22.57 -9.00 -3.46
CA ASP A 114 -22.68 -8.87 -4.92
C ASP A 114 -21.39 -9.36 -5.62
N LEU A 115 -20.22 -9.01 -5.09
CA LEU A 115 -18.93 -9.47 -5.63
C LEU A 115 -18.72 -10.99 -5.44
N THR A 116 -19.26 -11.57 -4.37
CA THR A 116 -19.29 -13.03 -4.19
C THR A 116 -20.06 -13.70 -5.30
N GLU A 117 -21.27 -13.22 -5.62
CA GLU A 117 -22.11 -13.76 -6.71
C GLU A 117 -21.50 -13.50 -8.10
N MET A 118 -20.79 -12.40 -8.29
CA MET A 118 -20.01 -12.11 -9.50
C MET A 118 -18.70 -12.90 -9.59
N GLN A 119 -18.37 -13.70 -8.59
CA GLN A 119 -17.18 -14.56 -8.56
C GLN A 119 -15.85 -13.82 -8.78
N PHE A 120 -15.69 -12.64 -8.20
CA PHE A 120 -14.39 -11.99 -8.19
C PHE A 120 -13.30 -12.93 -7.64
N SER A 121 -12.14 -12.92 -8.27
CA SER A 121 -11.02 -13.80 -7.88
C SER A 121 -10.43 -13.39 -6.53
N SER A 122 -10.22 -12.09 -6.36
CA SER A 122 -9.79 -11.50 -5.10
C SER A 122 -10.28 -10.05 -5.01
N CYS A 123 -10.39 -9.51 -3.80
CA CYS A 123 -10.72 -8.11 -3.59
C CYS A 123 -10.03 -7.59 -2.32
N SER A 124 -9.33 -6.47 -2.46
CA SER A 124 -8.72 -5.76 -1.33
C SER A 124 -9.65 -4.69 -0.78
N LEU A 125 -9.69 -4.58 0.54
CA LEU A 125 -10.33 -3.50 1.27
C LEU A 125 -9.22 -2.61 1.85
N VAL A 126 -9.17 -1.36 1.39
CA VAL A 126 -8.13 -0.40 1.81
C VAL A 126 -8.78 0.83 2.46
N PRO A 127 -8.22 1.40 3.52
CA PRO A 127 -8.77 2.61 4.11
C PRO A 127 -8.55 3.80 3.21
N VAL A 128 -9.46 4.78 3.26
CA VAL A 128 -9.29 6.05 2.56
C VAL A 128 -8.14 6.85 3.14
N GLY A 129 -7.21 7.31 2.28
CA GLY A 129 -6.18 8.28 2.62
C GLY A 129 -6.73 9.70 2.58
N ILE A 130 -6.48 10.48 3.63
CA ILE A 130 -6.98 11.86 3.78
C ILE A 130 -5.81 12.79 4.04
N THR A 131 -5.55 13.72 3.10
CA THR A 131 -4.51 14.74 3.27
C THR A 131 -5.11 16.04 3.85
N LYS A 132 -4.24 16.94 4.27
CA LYS A 132 -4.67 18.30 4.71
C LYS A 132 -5.14 19.20 3.54
N TYR A 133 -4.94 18.78 2.29
CA TYR A 133 -5.26 19.56 1.07
C TYR A 133 -6.63 19.19 0.50
N ARG A 134 -7.67 19.24 1.32
CA ARG A 134 -9.03 18.84 0.92
C ARG A 134 -10.04 20.00 0.82
N GLN A 135 -9.55 21.22 0.68
CA GLN A 135 -10.42 22.40 0.53
C GLN A 135 -11.30 22.25 -0.72
N GLY A 136 -12.61 22.38 -0.53
CA GLY A 136 -13.61 22.23 -1.61
C GLY A 136 -13.97 20.81 -2.00
N LEU A 137 -13.31 19.78 -1.44
CA LEU A 137 -13.64 18.38 -1.66
C LEU A 137 -14.70 17.88 -0.66
N ALA A 138 -15.34 16.74 -1.02
CA ALA A 138 -16.31 16.08 -0.15
C ALA A 138 -15.72 15.80 1.25
N LYS A 139 -16.52 16.03 2.29
CA LYS A 139 -16.10 15.76 3.67
C LYS A 139 -16.00 14.26 3.88
N LEU A 140 -14.79 13.80 4.19
CA LEU A 140 -14.51 12.43 4.60
C LEU A 140 -13.91 12.43 6.00
N ARG A 141 -14.11 11.37 6.74
CA ARG A 141 -13.41 11.10 8.00
C ARG A 141 -12.41 9.94 7.83
N PRO A 142 -11.29 9.96 8.53
CA PRO A 142 -10.36 8.83 8.51
C PRO A 142 -11.03 7.58 9.09
N VAL A 143 -10.49 6.42 8.72
CA VAL A 143 -10.87 5.14 9.35
C VAL A 143 -10.26 5.12 10.75
N ASP A 144 -11.09 5.14 11.79
CA ASP A 144 -10.67 4.98 13.18
C ASP A 144 -10.57 3.49 13.57
N ALA A 145 -10.10 3.22 14.79
CA ALA A 145 -9.89 1.86 15.26
C ALA A 145 -11.17 1.00 15.29
N ALA A 146 -12.29 1.58 15.69
CA ALA A 146 -13.58 0.87 15.75
C ALA A 146 -14.09 0.54 14.35
N THR A 147 -14.03 1.52 13.42
CA THR A 147 -14.41 1.31 12.01
C THR A 147 -13.48 0.29 11.32
N ALA A 148 -12.16 0.33 11.60
CA ALA A 148 -11.22 -0.64 11.05
C ALA A 148 -11.55 -2.06 11.54
N ALA A 149 -11.86 -2.22 12.84
CA ALA A 149 -12.27 -3.50 13.41
C ALA A 149 -13.55 -4.04 12.76
N GLU A 150 -14.57 -3.18 12.55
CA GLU A 150 -15.80 -3.57 11.87
C GLU A 150 -15.57 -3.99 10.42
N ILE A 151 -14.73 -3.26 9.67
CA ILE A 151 -14.38 -3.61 8.28
C ILE A 151 -13.73 -5.00 8.24
N ILE A 152 -12.79 -5.29 9.15
CA ILE A 152 -12.13 -6.59 9.25
C ILE A 152 -13.15 -7.69 9.57
N ASP A 153 -14.06 -7.46 10.52
CA ASP A 153 -15.08 -8.45 10.91
C ASP A 153 -16.02 -8.77 9.73
N ILE A 154 -16.45 -7.75 8.98
CA ILE A 154 -17.26 -7.93 7.77
C ILE A 154 -16.48 -8.72 6.70
N ALA A 155 -15.24 -8.33 6.40
CA ALA A 155 -14.41 -9.02 5.43
C ALA A 155 -14.16 -10.48 5.79
N ASP A 156 -13.94 -10.77 7.09
CA ASP A 156 -13.72 -12.10 7.60
C ASP A 156 -14.99 -12.96 7.56
N GLU A 157 -16.16 -12.38 7.82
CA GLU A 157 -17.45 -13.08 7.71
C GLU A 157 -17.63 -13.61 6.27
N TYR A 158 -17.54 -12.71 5.28
CA TYR A 158 -17.66 -13.08 3.86
C TYR A 158 -16.50 -13.95 3.38
N GLY A 159 -15.28 -13.70 3.88
CA GLY A 159 -14.11 -14.51 3.58
C GLY A 159 -14.26 -15.96 4.03
N ARG A 160 -14.75 -16.20 5.25
CA ARG A 160 -15.04 -17.56 5.75
C ARG A 160 -16.17 -18.24 4.97
N GLU A 161 -17.20 -17.50 4.59
CA GLU A 161 -18.27 -18.03 3.74
C GLU A 161 -17.75 -18.45 2.37
N ASN A 162 -16.96 -17.57 1.70
CA ASN A 162 -16.37 -17.86 0.41
C ASN A 162 -15.41 -19.05 0.45
N LEU A 163 -14.60 -19.16 1.52
CA LEU A 163 -13.70 -20.30 1.72
C LEU A 163 -14.48 -21.63 1.78
N ARG A 164 -15.62 -21.63 2.48
CA ARG A 164 -16.48 -22.82 2.56
C ARG A 164 -17.16 -23.15 1.23
N ARG A 165 -17.62 -22.13 0.46
CA ARG A 165 -18.37 -22.30 -0.79
C ARG A 165 -17.48 -22.59 -1.99
N PHE A 166 -16.29 -21.97 -2.04
CA PHE A 166 -15.48 -21.88 -3.25
C PHE A 166 -14.01 -22.28 -3.02
N GLY A 167 -13.59 -22.58 -1.80
CA GLY A 167 -12.21 -22.93 -1.49
C GLY A 167 -11.22 -21.76 -1.50
N THR A 168 -11.71 -20.52 -1.50
CA THR A 168 -10.88 -19.29 -1.46
C THR A 168 -11.62 -18.18 -0.72
N ARG A 169 -10.89 -17.36 0.06
CA ARG A 169 -11.47 -16.27 0.86
C ARG A 169 -12.00 -15.13 0.01
N ARG A 170 -11.30 -14.78 -1.05
CA ARG A 170 -11.59 -13.70 -1.99
C ARG A 170 -11.48 -12.28 -1.42
N PHE A 171 -11.83 -12.02 -0.15
CA PHE A 171 -11.81 -10.69 0.46
C PHE A 171 -10.70 -10.60 1.49
N PHE A 172 -9.88 -9.55 1.36
CA PHE A 172 -8.70 -9.33 2.18
C PHE A 172 -8.61 -7.85 2.59
N CYS A 173 -8.34 -7.61 3.86
CA CYS A 173 -8.07 -6.27 4.37
C CYS A 173 -6.59 -5.93 4.21
N ALA A 174 -6.31 -4.67 3.84
CA ALA A 174 -4.95 -4.14 3.87
C ALA A 174 -4.39 -4.16 5.30
N ASP A 175 -3.08 -4.34 5.44
CA ASP A 175 -2.38 -4.38 6.72
C ASP A 175 -2.66 -3.14 7.58
N GLU A 176 -2.81 -1.98 6.94
CA GLU A 176 -3.16 -0.73 7.60
C GLU A 176 -4.45 -0.83 8.42
N LEU A 177 -5.44 -1.59 7.98
CA LEU A 177 -6.67 -1.81 8.75
C LEU A 177 -6.41 -2.59 10.04
N TYR A 178 -5.54 -3.61 10.00
CA TYR A 178 -5.14 -4.36 11.19
C TYR A 178 -4.36 -3.48 12.17
N LEU A 179 -3.43 -2.66 11.66
CA LEU A 179 -2.68 -1.71 12.48
C LEU A 179 -3.61 -0.70 13.17
N ARG A 180 -4.56 -0.11 12.43
CA ARG A 180 -5.53 0.85 12.97
C ARG A 180 -6.45 0.23 14.00
N ALA A 181 -6.87 -1.02 13.79
CA ALA A 181 -7.71 -1.78 14.73
C ALA A 181 -6.95 -2.30 15.97
N GLY A 182 -5.62 -2.19 15.98
CA GLY A 182 -4.77 -2.79 17.02
C GLY A 182 -4.87 -4.33 17.03
N ARG A 183 -5.14 -4.94 15.88
CA ARG A 183 -5.26 -6.40 15.74
C ARG A 183 -3.97 -7.00 15.17
N PRO A 184 -3.61 -8.24 15.57
CA PRO A 184 -2.48 -8.94 15.00
C PRO A 184 -2.72 -9.19 13.50
N LEU A 185 -1.63 -9.16 12.73
CA LEU A 185 -1.65 -9.54 11.32
C LEU A 185 -1.96 -11.04 11.18
N PRO A 186 -2.78 -11.44 10.19
CA PRO A 186 -3.00 -12.84 9.88
C PRO A 186 -1.70 -13.60 9.55
N GLN A 187 -1.75 -14.93 9.62
CA GLN A 187 -0.65 -15.79 9.18
C GLN A 187 -0.61 -15.92 7.66
N ALA A 188 0.51 -16.37 7.10
CA ALA A 188 0.76 -16.45 5.66
C ALA A 188 -0.35 -17.17 4.86
N GLU A 189 -0.89 -18.26 5.44
CA GLU A 189 -1.93 -19.07 4.81
C GLU A 189 -3.25 -18.30 4.58
N TYR A 190 -3.52 -17.27 5.41
CA TYR A 190 -4.69 -16.41 5.24
C TYR A 190 -4.70 -15.70 3.91
N TYR A 191 -3.53 -15.28 3.41
CA TYR A 191 -3.38 -14.43 2.23
C TYR A 191 -3.41 -15.19 0.90
N GLU A 192 -3.48 -16.52 0.92
CA GLU A 192 -3.65 -17.38 -0.27
C GLU A 192 -2.66 -17.05 -1.41
N GLY A 193 -1.38 -16.87 -1.07
CA GLY A 193 -0.32 -16.54 -2.03
C GLY A 193 -0.21 -15.05 -2.35
N TYR A 194 -0.71 -14.17 -1.48
CA TYR A 194 -0.47 -12.71 -1.52
C TYR A 194 -0.94 -12.02 -2.80
N ARG A 195 -2.12 -12.38 -3.29
CA ARG A 195 -2.68 -11.89 -4.58
C ARG A 195 -2.92 -10.37 -4.64
N GLN A 196 -2.91 -9.68 -3.51
CA GLN A 196 -3.23 -8.26 -3.39
C GLN A 196 -2.10 -7.47 -2.72
N LEU A 197 -0.85 -7.96 -2.84
CA LEU A 197 0.33 -7.40 -2.18
C LEU A 197 0.53 -5.90 -2.50
N GLU A 198 0.30 -5.52 -3.76
CA GLU A 198 0.40 -4.12 -4.23
C GLU A 198 -0.61 -3.18 -3.55
N ASN A 199 -1.71 -3.72 -3.00
CA ASN A 199 -2.68 -2.98 -2.21
C ASN A 199 -2.36 -2.99 -0.70
N GLY A 200 -1.15 -3.40 -0.31
CA GLY A 200 -0.73 -3.49 1.09
C GLY A 200 -1.42 -4.62 1.86
N VAL A 201 -1.86 -5.68 1.17
CA VAL A 201 -2.49 -6.86 1.77
C VAL A 201 -1.45 -7.94 2.01
N GLY A 202 -1.10 -8.17 3.28
CA GLY A 202 -0.12 -9.17 3.68
C GLY A 202 1.34 -8.76 3.44
N LEU A 203 1.59 -7.51 3.08
CA LEU A 203 2.94 -7.00 2.83
C LEU A 203 3.82 -7.12 4.07
N MET A 204 3.27 -6.77 5.24
CA MET A 204 4.01 -6.84 6.50
C MET A 204 4.25 -8.29 6.95
N ARG A 205 3.30 -9.20 6.71
CA ARG A 205 3.50 -10.63 7.00
C ARG A 205 4.60 -11.21 6.11
N SER A 206 4.54 -10.97 4.80
CA SER A 206 5.57 -11.40 3.87
C SER A 206 6.96 -10.87 4.27
N LEU A 207 7.05 -9.58 4.59
CA LEU A 207 8.29 -8.96 5.05
C LEU A 207 8.82 -9.59 6.33
N GLU A 208 7.95 -9.92 7.30
CA GLU A 208 8.37 -10.57 8.56
C GLU A 208 8.90 -11.99 8.31
N ASP A 209 8.20 -12.79 7.51
CA ASP A 209 8.58 -14.16 7.22
C ASP A 209 9.93 -14.21 6.45
N ASP A 210 10.09 -13.36 5.43
CA ASP A 210 11.32 -13.20 4.67
C ASP A 210 12.46 -12.67 5.55
N PHE A 211 12.18 -11.72 6.44
CA PHE A 211 13.17 -11.16 7.36
C PHE A 211 13.71 -12.21 8.34
N LEU A 212 12.82 -13.02 8.91
CA LEU A 212 13.22 -14.09 9.82
C LEU A 212 14.05 -15.18 9.10
N ALA A 213 13.68 -15.49 7.85
CA ALA A 213 14.45 -16.40 7.01
C ALA A 213 15.83 -15.80 6.65
N GLY A 214 15.87 -14.50 6.31
CA GLY A 214 17.09 -13.76 6.02
C GLY A 214 18.06 -13.71 7.22
N LEU A 215 17.55 -13.45 8.43
CA LEU A 215 18.36 -13.47 9.64
C LEU A 215 19.06 -14.81 9.88
N ALA A 216 18.45 -15.92 9.46
CA ALA A 216 19.05 -17.24 9.63
C ALA A 216 20.22 -17.51 8.66
N THR A 217 20.35 -16.72 7.59
CA THR A 217 21.31 -16.94 6.50
C THR A 217 22.24 -15.76 6.25
N VAL A 218 22.05 -14.64 6.97
CA VAL A 218 22.84 -13.42 6.77
C VAL A 218 24.31 -13.62 7.10
N ASP A 219 25.19 -13.03 6.30
CA ASP A 219 26.61 -12.97 6.59
C ASP A 219 26.90 -11.98 7.73
N VAL A 220 27.34 -12.49 8.87
CA VAL A 220 27.61 -11.67 10.06
C VAL A 220 28.97 -11.02 9.95
N PRO A 221 29.07 -9.68 9.89
CA PRO A 221 30.35 -8.98 9.80
C PRO A 221 31.15 -9.06 11.12
N ALA A 222 32.46 -8.92 11.03
CA ALA A 222 33.31 -8.85 12.21
C ALA A 222 32.99 -7.66 13.13
N HIS A 223 32.46 -6.56 12.54
CA HIS A 223 32.09 -5.35 13.26
C HIS A 223 30.74 -4.85 12.75
N PHE A 224 29.84 -4.52 13.65
CA PHE A 224 28.54 -3.95 13.34
C PHE A 224 28.59 -2.43 13.26
N SER A 225 28.00 -1.85 12.22
CA SER A 225 27.78 -0.41 12.11
C SER A 225 26.40 -0.07 12.65
N PRO A 226 26.28 0.77 13.70
CA PRO A 226 24.98 1.22 14.19
C PRO A 226 24.15 1.88 13.09
N PHE A 227 22.85 1.59 13.07
CA PHE A 227 21.95 2.11 12.05
C PHE A 227 20.70 2.79 12.65
N THR A 228 20.05 3.61 11.81
CA THR A 228 18.76 4.20 12.09
C THR A 228 17.82 3.91 10.92
N ILE A 229 16.68 3.25 11.16
CA ILE A 229 15.62 3.11 10.16
C ILE A 229 14.67 4.29 10.30
N ALA A 230 14.43 5.01 9.20
CA ALA A 230 13.38 6.03 9.11
C ALA A 230 12.16 5.46 8.38
N THR A 231 10.98 5.57 8.99
CA THR A 231 9.74 5.04 8.43
C THR A 231 8.52 5.84 8.88
N GLY A 232 7.36 5.59 8.28
CA GLY A 232 6.09 6.18 8.71
C GLY A 232 5.66 5.70 10.09
N THR A 233 4.77 6.47 10.71
CA THR A 233 4.31 6.19 12.08
C THR A 233 3.53 4.86 12.17
N ALA A 234 2.83 4.45 11.11
CA ALA A 234 2.09 3.19 11.08
C ALA A 234 3.00 1.95 11.17
N ALA A 235 4.10 1.92 10.39
CA ALA A 235 4.98 0.76 10.32
C ALA A 235 6.05 0.73 11.43
N ALA A 236 6.30 1.85 12.10
CA ALA A 236 7.39 1.97 13.07
C ALA A 236 7.32 0.98 14.25
N PRO A 237 6.15 0.71 14.88
CA PRO A 237 6.05 -0.29 15.94
C PRO A 237 6.43 -1.69 15.47
N PHE A 238 5.97 -2.09 14.30
CA PHE A 238 6.26 -3.38 13.69
C PHE A 238 7.77 -3.53 13.40
N LEU A 239 8.38 -2.55 12.73
CA LEU A 239 9.81 -2.58 12.43
C LEU A 239 10.67 -2.56 13.70
N ARG A 240 10.23 -1.88 14.78
CA ARG A 240 10.90 -1.97 16.08
C ARG A 240 10.91 -3.40 16.61
N GLY A 241 9.83 -4.12 16.46
CA GLY A 241 9.75 -5.54 16.84
C GLY A 241 10.78 -6.38 16.10
N LEU A 242 10.89 -6.22 14.78
CA LEU A 242 11.85 -6.93 13.95
C LEU A 242 13.32 -6.58 14.33
N VAL A 243 13.61 -5.29 14.50
CA VAL A 243 14.94 -4.83 14.93
C VAL A 243 15.30 -5.36 16.32
N GLN A 244 14.35 -5.33 17.27
CA GLN A 244 14.58 -5.88 18.62
C GLN A 244 14.86 -7.39 18.58
N ARG A 245 14.15 -8.12 17.72
CA ARG A 245 14.42 -9.54 17.50
C ARG A 245 15.83 -9.76 16.98
N ALA A 246 16.25 -9.05 15.93
CA ALA A 246 17.60 -9.15 15.38
C ALA A 246 18.67 -8.80 16.43
N MET A 247 18.45 -7.73 17.21
CA MET A 247 19.39 -7.35 18.30
C MET A 247 19.45 -8.36 19.44
N GLY A 248 18.38 -9.12 19.66
CA GLY A 248 18.36 -10.23 20.62
C GLY A 248 19.17 -11.43 20.13
N ASP A 249 19.05 -11.76 18.86
CA ASP A 249 19.77 -12.88 18.24
C ASP A 249 21.27 -12.55 17.97
N TYR A 250 21.59 -11.25 17.78
CA TYR A 250 22.94 -10.75 17.50
C TYR A 250 23.37 -9.66 18.49
N PRO A 251 23.98 -10.01 19.64
CA PRO A 251 24.24 -9.08 20.76
C PRO A 251 25.13 -7.87 20.43
N GLY A 252 25.90 -7.90 19.33
CA GLY A 252 26.74 -6.78 18.87
C GLY A 252 25.97 -5.77 18.03
N LEU A 253 24.82 -6.16 17.47
CA LEU A 253 24.02 -5.30 16.60
C LEU A 253 23.41 -4.13 17.40
N ARG A 254 23.45 -2.93 16.83
CA ARG A 254 22.87 -1.71 17.41
C ARG A 254 22.07 -0.96 16.35
N GLY A 255 20.80 -0.73 16.63
CA GLY A 255 19.92 -0.01 15.72
C GLY A 255 18.71 0.59 16.40
N GLN A 256 18.08 1.51 15.74
CA GLN A 256 16.83 2.13 16.17
C GLN A 256 15.89 2.37 15.00
N VAL A 257 14.61 2.48 15.30
CA VAL A 257 13.57 2.86 14.33
C VAL A 257 12.96 4.19 14.77
N ILE A 258 13.08 5.19 13.91
CA ILE A 258 12.47 6.51 14.08
C ILE A 258 11.20 6.58 13.26
N ALA A 259 10.08 6.80 13.93
CA ALA A 259 8.83 7.15 13.29
C ALA A 259 8.88 8.62 12.85
N VAL A 260 8.63 8.87 11.58
CA VAL A 260 8.57 10.20 10.97
C VAL A 260 7.11 10.56 10.75
N GLU A 261 6.68 11.69 11.29
CA GLU A 261 5.35 12.24 11.06
C GLU A 261 5.30 12.92 9.67
N ASN A 262 4.19 12.77 8.98
CA ASN A 262 3.99 13.37 7.68
C ASN A 262 3.44 14.80 7.85
N ASP A 263 4.33 15.76 7.96
CA ASP A 263 3.96 17.20 8.02
C ASP A 263 3.53 17.71 6.64
N PHE A 264 4.04 17.11 5.58
CA PHE A 264 3.77 17.55 4.21
C PHE A 264 2.32 17.29 3.80
N PHE A 265 1.83 16.06 3.91
CA PHE A 265 0.44 15.72 3.57
C PHE A 265 -0.54 15.83 4.75
N GLY A 266 -0.03 15.88 5.97
CA GLY A 266 -0.80 15.91 7.22
C GLY A 266 -0.71 14.57 7.98
N HIS A 267 -0.84 14.62 9.29
CA HIS A 267 -0.58 13.51 10.21
C HIS A 267 -1.56 12.34 10.12
N THR A 268 -2.64 12.48 9.34
CA THR A 268 -3.54 11.37 8.98
C THR A 268 -2.96 10.44 7.94
N ILE A 269 -1.87 10.86 7.27
CA ILE A 269 -1.07 10.06 6.35
C ILE A 269 0.14 9.53 7.13
N ASP A 270 0.13 8.26 7.43
CA ASP A 270 1.05 7.59 8.36
C ASP A 270 1.93 6.52 7.69
N VAL A 271 1.72 6.28 6.39
CA VAL A 271 2.48 5.30 5.61
C VAL A 271 3.82 5.83 5.13
N ALA A 272 4.83 4.97 5.08
CA ALA A 272 6.19 5.34 4.71
C ALA A 272 6.31 5.87 3.27
N GLY A 273 5.60 5.26 2.31
CA GLY A 273 5.69 5.62 0.88
C GLY A 273 5.20 7.03 0.52
N LEU A 274 4.56 7.74 1.47
CA LEU A 274 4.10 9.13 1.27
C LEU A 274 4.91 10.13 2.11
N LEU A 275 5.98 9.70 2.78
CA LEU A 275 6.91 10.62 3.44
C LEU A 275 7.74 11.36 2.40
N THR A 276 8.04 12.62 2.71
CA THR A 276 8.89 13.46 1.87
C THR A 276 10.31 13.56 2.43
N GLY A 277 11.27 13.89 1.57
CA GLY A 277 12.65 14.11 1.99
C GLY A 277 12.77 15.24 3.01
N GLN A 278 11.95 16.30 2.88
CA GLN A 278 11.92 17.39 3.85
C GLN A 278 11.40 16.96 5.23
N ASP A 279 10.36 16.11 5.31
CA ASP A 279 9.85 15.60 6.59
C ASP A 279 10.93 14.79 7.31
N ILE A 280 11.60 13.89 6.57
CA ILE A 280 12.66 13.05 7.12
C ILE A 280 13.83 13.92 7.60
N SER A 281 14.31 14.84 6.76
CA SER A 281 15.43 15.72 7.10
C SER A 281 15.14 16.57 8.34
N ALA A 282 13.98 17.23 8.39
CA ALA A 282 13.59 18.13 9.48
C ALA A 282 13.51 17.42 10.84
N GLN A 283 13.04 16.16 10.85
CA GLN A 283 12.84 15.41 12.09
C GLN A 283 14.08 14.62 12.52
N LEU A 284 14.85 14.08 11.58
CA LEU A 284 16.05 13.30 11.90
C LEU A 284 17.24 14.16 12.32
N LYS A 285 17.43 15.36 11.77
CA LYS A 285 18.49 16.30 12.17
C LYS A 285 18.53 16.62 13.67
N LYS A 286 17.40 16.47 14.34
CA LYS A 286 17.24 16.80 15.78
C LYS A 286 17.46 15.59 16.69
N ARG A 287 17.82 14.43 16.14
CA ARG A 287 17.91 13.17 16.88
C ARG A 287 19.30 12.55 16.77
N PRO A 288 19.74 11.80 17.77
CA PRO A 288 20.94 10.99 17.64
C PRO A 288 20.68 9.91 16.57
N LEU A 289 21.59 9.79 15.60
CA LEU A 289 21.52 8.82 14.53
C LEU A 289 22.65 7.79 14.69
N GLY A 290 22.44 6.60 14.12
CA GLY A 290 23.52 5.65 13.91
C GLY A 290 24.53 6.14 12.85
N ASP A 291 25.48 5.28 12.48
CA ASP A 291 26.48 5.61 11.46
C ASP A 291 25.86 5.76 10.06
N ARG A 292 24.67 5.22 9.86
CA ARG A 292 23.92 5.27 8.61
C ARG A 292 22.42 5.32 8.88
N VAL A 293 21.67 5.81 7.87
CA VAL A 293 20.21 5.86 7.88
C VAL A 293 19.66 4.94 6.79
N LEU A 294 18.73 4.07 7.15
CA LEU A 294 18.06 3.15 6.24
C LEU A 294 16.66 3.69 5.93
N ILE A 295 16.31 3.74 4.66
CA ILE A 295 14.98 4.12 4.18
C ILE A 295 14.44 3.06 3.22
N PRO A 296 13.14 2.74 3.23
CA PRO A 296 12.60 1.77 2.30
C PRO A 296 12.45 2.35 0.89
N LEU A 297 12.70 1.52 -0.11
CA LEU A 297 12.68 1.88 -1.55
C LEU A 297 11.36 2.55 -1.98
N HIS A 298 10.23 2.14 -1.44
CA HIS A 298 8.93 2.71 -1.82
C HIS A 298 8.70 4.17 -1.37
N MET A 299 9.63 4.79 -0.64
CA MET A 299 9.64 6.24 -0.44
C MET A 299 10.09 7.01 -1.69
N LEU A 300 10.72 6.34 -2.63
CA LEU A 300 11.33 6.94 -3.80
C LEU A 300 10.50 6.66 -5.07
N ARG A 301 10.69 7.49 -6.06
CA ARG A 301 10.13 7.27 -7.39
C ARG A 301 10.76 6.02 -8.00
N HIS A 302 9.93 5.18 -8.62
CA HIS A 302 10.39 3.94 -9.25
C HIS A 302 11.56 4.17 -10.22
N GLY A 303 12.66 3.45 -10.00
CA GLY A 303 13.89 3.56 -10.79
C GLY A 303 14.73 4.82 -10.56
N GLU A 304 14.39 5.63 -9.56
CA GLU A 304 15.10 6.89 -9.26
C GLU A 304 15.42 7.00 -7.75
N THR A 305 16.31 7.94 -7.39
CA THR A 305 16.70 8.24 -6.00
C THR A 305 16.04 9.53 -5.49
N VAL A 306 14.79 9.78 -5.89
CA VAL A 306 14.07 11.04 -5.66
C VAL A 306 12.78 10.79 -4.90
N PHE A 307 12.54 11.56 -3.84
CA PHE A 307 11.30 11.55 -3.06
C PHE A 307 10.15 12.26 -3.79
N LEU A 308 8.95 12.25 -3.20
CA LEU A 308 7.77 12.91 -3.78
C LEU A 308 7.92 14.42 -3.94
N ASP A 309 8.72 15.07 -3.09
CA ASP A 309 8.99 16.51 -3.06
C ASP A 309 10.25 16.91 -3.83
N ASP A 310 10.71 16.08 -4.76
CA ASP A 310 11.93 16.24 -5.55
C ASP A 310 13.23 16.34 -4.72
N TYR A 311 13.15 15.95 -3.44
CA TYR A 311 14.32 15.79 -2.60
C TYR A 311 15.10 14.55 -3.04
N THR A 312 16.44 14.61 -3.08
CA THR A 312 17.24 13.43 -3.44
C THR A 312 17.83 12.74 -2.22
N VAL A 313 18.15 11.46 -2.37
CA VAL A 313 18.81 10.67 -1.32
C VAL A 313 20.17 11.27 -0.98
N GLU A 314 20.92 11.76 -1.97
CA GLU A 314 22.22 12.42 -1.78
C GLU A 314 22.10 13.69 -0.95
N ARG A 315 21.10 14.53 -1.26
CA ARG A 315 20.81 15.73 -0.48
C ARG A 315 20.45 15.39 0.96
N LEU A 316 19.61 14.37 1.18
CA LEU A 316 19.25 13.90 2.51
C LEU A 316 20.48 13.43 3.29
N SER A 317 21.36 12.66 2.63
CA SER A 317 22.62 12.17 3.23
C SER A 317 23.54 13.32 3.64
N GLN A 318 23.71 14.33 2.78
CA GLN A 318 24.49 15.52 3.09
C GLN A 318 23.95 16.29 4.29
N GLU A 319 22.63 16.50 4.33
CA GLU A 319 21.97 17.26 5.40
C GLU A 319 21.96 16.53 6.75
N LEU A 320 21.92 15.20 6.75
CA LEU A 320 22.00 14.38 7.96
C LEU A 320 23.46 14.13 8.41
N GLY A 321 24.43 14.38 7.53
CA GLY A 321 25.86 14.05 7.77
C GLY A 321 26.10 12.55 7.97
N ARG A 322 25.25 11.72 7.39
CA ARG A 322 25.27 10.25 7.47
C ARG A 322 24.88 9.66 6.12
N PRO A 323 25.49 8.53 5.69
CA PRO A 323 25.03 7.81 4.51
C PRO A 323 23.57 7.40 4.65
N VAL A 324 22.79 7.65 3.61
CA VAL A 324 21.40 7.17 3.50
C VAL A 324 21.39 6.00 2.53
N GLN A 325 21.04 4.82 3.02
CA GLN A 325 20.95 3.59 2.25
C GLN A 325 19.49 3.26 1.97
N VAL A 326 19.21 2.93 0.71
CA VAL A 326 17.89 2.49 0.29
C VAL A 326 17.81 0.97 0.48
N VAL A 327 16.80 0.52 1.20
CA VAL A 327 16.52 -0.90 1.47
C VAL A 327 15.43 -1.36 0.51
N GLY A 328 15.61 -2.52 -0.11
CA GLY A 328 14.64 -3.13 -1.00
C GLY A 328 13.31 -3.44 -0.31
N LEU A 329 12.43 -4.15 -1.02
CA LEU A 329 11.03 -4.29 -0.60
C LEU A 329 10.75 -5.57 0.21
N ASP A 330 11.66 -6.51 0.22
CA ASP A 330 11.47 -7.78 0.93
C ASP A 330 12.24 -7.84 2.27
N GLY A 331 11.94 -8.86 3.04
CA GLY A 331 12.55 -9.04 4.35
C GLY A 331 14.02 -9.47 4.30
N PHE A 332 14.46 -10.13 3.22
CA PHE A 332 15.89 -10.49 3.03
C PHE A 332 16.71 -9.23 2.85
N ASP A 333 16.25 -8.29 1.98
CA ASP A 333 16.90 -6.99 1.80
C ASP A 333 17.01 -6.23 3.13
N LEU A 334 15.95 -6.28 3.96
CA LEU A 334 15.99 -5.66 5.28
C LEU A 334 17.00 -6.35 6.19
N ALA A 335 17.02 -7.69 6.24
CA ALA A 335 17.98 -8.44 7.04
C ALA A 335 19.42 -8.08 6.64
N ASP A 336 19.75 -8.16 5.35
CA ASP A 336 21.07 -7.81 4.83
C ASP A 336 21.46 -6.36 5.15
N ALA A 337 20.50 -5.44 5.02
CA ALA A 337 20.74 -4.03 5.34
C ALA A 337 21.09 -3.80 6.81
N LEU A 338 20.60 -4.59 7.77
CA LEU A 338 20.98 -4.43 9.18
C LEU A 338 22.46 -4.77 9.45
N PHE A 339 23.04 -5.64 8.64
CA PHE A 339 24.41 -6.13 8.81
C PHE A 339 25.41 -5.47 7.86
N ALA A 340 24.93 -4.72 6.85
CA ALA A 340 25.79 -4.05 5.89
C ALA A 340 26.71 -3.00 6.57
N PRO A 341 27.92 -2.74 6.06
CA PRO A 341 28.79 -1.69 6.56
C PRO A 341 28.25 -0.29 6.24
N ALA A 342 28.66 0.73 7.00
CA ALA A 342 28.26 2.11 6.75
C ALA A 342 28.73 2.66 5.38
N GLU A 343 29.79 2.10 4.83
CA GLU A 343 30.42 2.51 3.56
C GLU A 343 30.06 1.61 2.38
N SER A 344 28.91 0.99 2.31
CA SER A 344 28.52 0.28 1.10
C SER A 344 28.39 1.29 -0.05
N ARG A 345 29.40 1.33 -0.91
CA ARG A 345 29.36 2.05 -2.19
C ARG A 345 28.10 1.63 -2.94
N GLN A 346 27.37 2.62 -3.42
CA GLN A 346 26.39 2.41 -4.48
C GLN A 346 27.07 1.61 -5.60
N ASP A 347 26.79 0.33 -5.69
CA ASP A 347 27.07 -0.42 -6.91
C ASP A 347 26.11 0.12 -7.95
N ASN A 348 26.62 1.11 -8.73
CA ASN A 348 25.97 1.57 -9.94
C ASN A 348 25.80 0.35 -10.84
N GLY A 349 24.56 -0.14 -10.90
CA GLY A 349 24.17 -1.28 -11.67
C GLY A 349 24.81 -1.30 -13.04
N ARG A 350 25.60 -2.33 -13.27
CA ARG A 350 26.00 -2.74 -14.61
C ARG A 350 24.91 -3.60 -15.19
N SER A 351 24.43 -3.11 -16.32
CA SER A 351 23.67 -3.72 -17.42
C SER A 351 22.32 -4.32 -17.12
#